data_80c499206f25e2a6442f52fe208dd5be
#
_entry.id   80c499206f25e2a6442f52fe208dd5be
#
_cell.length_a   1.000
_cell.length_b   1.000
_cell.length_c   1.000
_cell.angle_alpha   90.00
_cell.angle_beta   90.00
_cell.angle_gamma   90.00
#
_symmetry.space_group_name_H-M   'P 1'
#
loop_
_entity.id
_entity.type
_entity.pdbx_description
1 polymer ?
#
loop_
_entity_poly.entity_id
_entity_poly.type
_entity_poly.pdbx_seq_one_letter_code
_entity_poly.pdbx_strand_id
1 'polypeptide(L)'
;MLKPKSPQESFFGSYLYDRIVPIDHLLRKINQVVDFSFTGQILQDRYHPDIGRPAEDPEFMLRLCLLQYIYGDSDRQVMENARLNLAYKYFLGLAVDAEVPDYTTISYFRIQRLGEEKFRAVLEQIVQQCIDKGLVKGKRQIIDSTPVIANIALSSLSGLVRKCQENVLKTIAKQDTRIAKKLGLKELQNAENVKFASTEEGLRKEIESAGKLLDGVTAELRAKKINPTEELQKDLGLLEKAVADREENAKDKLLSPVDPDAMTGKKTSNKWEGYKAHLVMEEETGIITGVETTPANATDGSQLQPMLKEQEQVHSIKPQELTADKAYDWGENLESLANNKTIANIGLSKQVNHRSGAGYFSVDDFLYDPENIKLMCPAGHISESCYNLVLAKYQLNKPGYAFQFKASLCNVCSLKAKCVKNKEGRRVYISYYEPYFRLARERLATEDGKQAYRNRYKIEQKVAALTRYCGLRRCRYRGLDRAGIHTLLATTVCNIKRMVKLLWGKTDNYYLESAVAV
;
A
#
# COMPACT_ATOMS: atom_id res chain seq x y z
N MET A 1 2.75 29.45 -17.01
CA MET A 1 1.83 30.56 -16.79
C MET A 1 0.50 30.01 -16.28
N LEU A 2 -0.07 30.62 -15.25
CA LEU A 2 -1.39 30.28 -14.75
C LEU A 2 -2.43 31.23 -15.36
N LYS A 3 -3.66 30.75 -15.56
CA LYS A 3 -4.77 31.64 -15.89
C LYS A 3 -4.98 32.63 -14.74
N PRO A 4 -5.30 33.90 -15.00
CA PRO A 4 -5.72 34.80 -13.94
C PRO A 4 -6.92 34.19 -13.21
N LYS A 5 -6.94 34.27 -11.87
CA LYS A 5 -8.14 33.88 -11.11
C LYS A 5 -9.33 34.67 -11.66
N SER A 6 -10.38 33.95 -12.05
CA SER A 6 -11.63 34.60 -12.44
C SER A 6 -12.05 35.55 -11.31
N PRO A 7 -12.51 36.80 -11.61
CA PRO A 7 -12.97 37.67 -10.56
C PRO A 7 -14.07 36.94 -9.79
N GLN A 8 -13.88 36.88 -8.49
CA GLN A 8 -14.84 36.27 -7.57
C GLN A 8 -16.22 36.88 -7.80
N GLU A 9 -17.19 36.00 -7.89
CA GLU A 9 -18.60 36.13 -7.68
C GLU A 9 -19.19 37.53 -7.92
N SER A 10 -20.04 37.62 -8.96
CA SER A 10 -21.03 38.68 -8.97
C SER A 10 -21.88 38.58 -7.68
N PHE A 11 -22.32 39.70 -7.11
CA PHE A 11 -23.25 39.73 -5.95
C PHE A 11 -24.43 38.76 -6.12
N PHE A 12 -24.89 38.54 -7.34
CA PHE A 12 -25.95 37.60 -7.69
C PHE A 12 -25.51 36.14 -7.53
N GLY A 13 -24.29 35.80 -7.91
CA GLY A 13 -23.73 34.44 -7.74
C GLY A 13 -23.61 34.05 -6.27
N SER A 14 -23.06 34.93 -5.44
CA SER A 14 -22.98 34.75 -3.99
C SER A 14 -24.36 34.52 -3.36
N TYR A 15 -25.32 35.36 -3.72
CA TYR A 15 -26.70 35.22 -3.27
C TYR A 15 -27.34 33.86 -3.64
N LEU A 16 -27.09 33.36 -4.87
CA LEU A 16 -27.61 32.05 -5.30
C LEU A 16 -26.99 30.91 -4.51
N TYR A 17 -25.69 30.93 -4.31
CA TYR A 17 -25.01 29.90 -3.49
C TYR A 17 -25.53 29.88 -2.06
N ASP A 18 -25.75 31.04 -1.45
CA ASP A 18 -26.26 31.11 -0.08
C ASP A 18 -27.70 30.64 0.05
N ARG A 19 -28.52 30.80 -0.98
CA ARG A 19 -29.92 30.32 -0.98
C ARG A 19 -30.07 28.85 -1.34
N ILE A 20 -29.25 28.34 -2.25
CA ILE A 20 -29.46 27.03 -2.87
C ILE A 20 -28.59 25.93 -2.21
N VAL A 21 -27.32 26.23 -1.87
CA VAL A 21 -26.45 25.27 -1.18
C VAL A 21 -26.68 25.37 0.32
N PRO A 22 -27.24 24.36 1.00
CA PRO A 22 -27.50 24.41 2.44
C PRO A 22 -26.26 24.73 3.26
N ILE A 23 -26.43 25.47 4.36
CA ILE A 23 -25.31 25.87 5.24
C ILE A 23 -24.58 24.66 5.84
N ASP A 24 -25.31 23.57 6.08
CA ASP A 24 -24.82 22.30 6.62
C ASP A 24 -24.32 21.34 5.55
N HIS A 25 -24.34 21.73 4.26
CA HIS A 25 -23.83 20.89 3.18
C HIS A 25 -22.35 20.54 3.37
N LEU A 26 -21.96 19.28 3.11
CA LEU A 26 -20.60 18.78 3.31
C LEU A 26 -19.52 19.68 2.68
N LEU A 27 -19.72 20.13 1.45
CA LEU A 27 -18.74 20.97 0.73
C LEU A 27 -18.57 22.35 1.37
N ARG A 28 -19.62 22.93 1.99
CA ARG A 28 -19.48 24.16 2.78
C ARG A 28 -18.65 23.91 4.04
N LYS A 29 -18.94 22.84 4.76
CA LYS A 29 -18.17 22.44 5.94
C LYS A 29 -16.70 22.20 5.63
N ILE A 30 -16.40 21.56 4.49
CA ILE A 30 -15.02 21.36 4.05
C ILE A 30 -14.32 22.71 3.81
N ASN A 31 -14.95 23.65 3.08
CA ASN A 31 -14.37 24.98 2.83
C ASN A 31 -14.09 25.80 4.09
N GLN A 32 -14.86 25.58 5.17
CA GLN A 32 -14.65 26.27 6.44
C GLN A 32 -13.56 25.64 7.30
N VAL A 33 -13.31 24.35 7.13
CA VAL A 33 -12.42 23.57 7.99
C VAL A 33 -11.04 23.39 7.37
N VAL A 34 -10.95 23.28 6.05
CA VAL A 34 -9.73 23.00 5.30
C VAL A 34 -9.27 24.22 4.53
N ASP A 35 -8.04 24.64 4.76
CA ASP A 35 -7.34 25.61 3.92
C ASP A 35 -6.61 24.87 2.80
N PHE A 36 -6.92 25.23 1.54
CA PHE A 36 -6.29 24.65 0.34
C PHE A 36 -5.24 25.57 -0.29
N SER A 37 -4.94 26.73 0.30
CA SER A 37 -4.00 27.72 -0.25
C SER A 37 -2.59 27.18 -0.44
N PHE A 38 -2.20 26.16 0.33
CA PHE A 38 -0.92 25.45 0.22
C PHE A 38 -0.68 24.82 -1.17
N THR A 39 -1.75 24.58 -1.95
CA THR A 39 -1.64 23.90 -3.25
C THR A 39 -0.75 24.66 -4.24
N GLY A 40 -0.84 26.00 -4.21
CA GLY A 40 0.00 26.86 -5.05
C GLY A 40 1.49 26.69 -4.73
N GLN A 41 1.85 26.59 -3.45
CA GLN A 41 3.23 26.40 -3.00
C GLN A 41 3.76 25.01 -3.39
N ILE A 42 3.00 23.95 -3.17
CA ILE A 42 3.37 22.56 -3.52
C ILE A 42 3.68 22.42 -5.01
N LEU A 43 2.96 23.15 -5.87
CA LEU A 43 3.04 23.02 -7.32
C LEU A 43 3.81 24.13 -8.02
N GLN A 44 4.43 25.04 -7.28
CA GLN A 44 5.14 26.20 -7.83
C GLN A 44 6.21 25.79 -8.86
N ASP A 45 6.93 24.70 -8.61
CA ASP A 45 7.97 24.13 -9.47
C ASP A 45 7.45 23.50 -10.78
N ARG A 46 6.14 23.28 -10.87
CA ARG A 46 5.48 22.63 -12.03
C ARG A 46 4.94 23.62 -13.07
N TYR A 47 5.00 24.91 -12.79
CA TYR A 47 4.50 25.96 -13.68
C TYR A 47 5.57 26.98 -13.99
N HIS A 48 5.80 27.22 -15.29
CA HIS A 48 6.65 28.32 -15.70
C HIS A 48 5.89 29.66 -15.59
N PRO A 49 6.50 30.73 -15.07
CA PRO A 49 5.80 32.02 -14.90
C PRO A 49 5.31 32.62 -16.22
N ASP A 50 6.14 32.57 -17.29
CA ASP A 50 5.91 33.35 -18.51
C ASP A 50 5.75 32.53 -19.80
N ILE A 51 6.01 31.22 -19.79
CA ILE A 51 6.03 30.39 -20.99
C ILE A 51 4.95 29.32 -20.94
N GLY A 52 4.24 29.14 -22.06
CA GLY A 52 3.27 28.08 -22.29
C GLY A 52 1.81 28.54 -22.29
N ARG A 53 0.91 27.64 -22.65
CA ARG A 53 -0.54 27.89 -22.59
C ARG A 53 -0.95 28.10 -21.13
N PRO A 54 -1.77 29.12 -20.81
CA PRO A 54 -2.27 29.33 -19.47
C PRO A 54 -2.96 28.09 -18.90
N ALA A 55 -2.46 27.61 -17.77
CA ALA A 55 -3.00 26.45 -17.08
C ALA A 55 -4.07 26.85 -16.08
N GLU A 56 -4.97 25.92 -15.76
CA GLU A 56 -5.98 26.10 -14.72
C GLU A 56 -5.30 26.27 -13.34
N ASP A 57 -6.00 26.94 -12.43
CA ASP A 57 -5.52 27.14 -11.05
C ASP A 57 -5.27 25.78 -10.36
N PRO A 58 -4.10 25.58 -9.75
CA PRO A 58 -3.76 24.34 -9.04
C PRO A 58 -4.75 23.95 -7.94
N GLU A 59 -5.25 24.92 -7.19
CA GLU A 59 -6.24 24.68 -6.13
C GLU A 59 -7.56 24.18 -6.71
N PHE A 60 -8.04 24.82 -7.77
CA PHE A 60 -9.23 24.37 -8.50
C PHE A 60 -9.08 22.92 -8.98
N MET A 61 -7.95 22.60 -9.56
CA MET A 61 -7.69 21.25 -10.09
C MET A 61 -7.57 20.20 -8.97
N LEU A 62 -6.96 20.53 -7.82
CA LEU A 62 -6.93 19.66 -6.65
C LEU A 62 -8.33 19.41 -6.12
N ARG A 63 -9.14 20.44 -5.98
CA ARG A 63 -10.54 20.35 -5.52
C ARG A 63 -11.37 19.44 -6.44
N LEU A 64 -11.16 19.48 -7.77
CA LEU A 64 -11.76 18.52 -8.70
C LEU A 64 -11.34 17.07 -8.42
N CYS A 65 -10.05 16.83 -8.17
CA CYS A 65 -9.58 15.49 -7.78
C CYS A 65 -10.20 15.01 -6.47
N LEU A 66 -10.39 15.89 -5.49
CA LEU A 66 -11.06 15.55 -4.23
C LEU A 66 -12.55 15.23 -4.43
N LEU A 67 -13.28 16.01 -5.26
CA LEU A 67 -14.68 15.74 -5.58
C LEU A 67 -14.88 14.34 -6.16
N GLN A 68 -13.95 13.87 -7.00
CA GLN A 68 -14.01 12.51 -7.54
C GLN A 68 -14.03 11.43 -6.45
N TYR A 69 -13.29 11.63 -5.35
CA TYR A 69 -13.22 10.66 -4.24
C TYR A 69 -14.26 10.93 -3.15
N ILE A 70 -14.79 12.14 -3.06
CA ILE A 70 -15.90 12.49 -2.16
C ILE A 70 -17.19 11.82 -2.64
N TYR A 71 -17.45 11.86 -3.95
CA TYR A 71 -18.70 11.40 -4.57
C TYR A 71 -18.57 10.12 -5.44
N GLY A 72 -17.37 9.65 -5.68
CA GLY A 72 -17.13 8.45 -6.49
C GLY A 72 -17.11 8.71 -8.00
N ASP A 73 -17.12 9.96 -8.45
CA ASP A 73 -17.19 10.37 -9.86
C ASP A 73 -16.00 9.88 -10.70
N SER A 74 -16.27 9.56 -11.96
CA SER A 74 -15.24 9.41 -13.00
C SER A 74 -14.74 10.79 -13.47
N ASP A 75 -13.64 10.81 -14.26
CA ASP A 75 -13.11 12.06 -14.84
C ASP A 75 -14.17 12.82 -15.65
N ARG A 76 -15.04 12.12 -16.36
CA ARG A 76 -16.15 12.74 -17.12
C ARG A 76 -17.28 13.22 -16.22
N GLN A 77 -17.70 12.39 -15.27
CA GLN A 77 -18.80 12.75 -14.37
C GLN A 77 -18.48 13.95 -13.49
N VAL A 78 -17.25 14.04 -12.94
CA VAL A 78 -16.88 15.19 -12.09
C VAL A 78 -16.93 16.50 -12.89
N MET A 79 -16.54 16.50 -14.17
CA MET A 79 -16.63 17.67 -15.02
C MET A 79 -18.07 18.02 -15.39
N GLU A 80 -18.90 17.03 -15.67
CA GLU A 80 -20.34 17.22 -15.90
C GLU A 80 -21.02 17.80 -14.65
N ASN A 81 -20.76 17.19 -13.48
CA ASN A 81 -21.27 17.70 -12.21
C ASN A 81 -20.75 19.12 -11.91
N ALA A 82 -19.47 19.42 -12.21
CA ALA A 82 -18.93 20.77 -12.04
C ALA A 82 -19.61 21.82 -12.94
N ARG A 83 -20.16 21.41 -14.10
CA ARG A 83 -20.93 22.31 -14.97
C ARG A 83 -22.34 22.60 -14.45
N LEU A 84 -23.01 21.58 -13.91
CA LEU A 84 -24.45 21.62 -13.63
C LEU A 84 -24.80 21.77 -12.15
N ASN A 85 -23.92 21.29 -11.24
CA ASN A 85 -24.20 21.25 -9.80
C ASN A 85 -23.65 22.49 -9.09
N LEU A 86 -24.55 23.28 -8.50
CA LEU A 86 -24.17 24.50 -7.78
C LEU A 86 -23.32 24.26 -6.55
N ALA A 87 -23.48 23.14 -5.85
CA ALA A 87 -22.63 22.80 -4.71
C ALA A 87 -21.18 22.51 -5.16
N TYR A 88 -21.00 21.87 -6.33
CA TYR A 88 -19.68 21.68 -6.94
C TYR A 88 -19.07 23.02 -7.34
N LYS A 89 -19.80 23.86 -8.07
CA LYS A 89 -19.33 25.21 -8.44
C LYS A 89 -18.93 26.03 -7.23
N TYR A 90 -19.75 26.03 -6.18
CA TYR A 90 -19.41 26.66 -4.90
C TYR A 90 -18.09 26.16 -4.32
N PHE A 91 -17.92 24.84 -4.23
CA PHE A 91 -16.70 24.24 -3.68
C PHE A 91 -15.46 24.53 -4.52
N LEU A 92 -15.62 24.63 -5.83
CA LEU A 92 -14.56 24.93 -6.79
C LEU A 92 -14.22 26.44 -6.86
N GLY A 93 -15.00 27.31 -6.21
CA GLY A 93 -14.82 28.77 -6.28
C GLY A 93 -15.15 29.34 -7.66
N LEU A 94 -16.05 28.69 -8.41
CA LEU A 94 -16.48 29.14 -9.74
C LEU A 94 -17.66 30.11 -9.67
N ALA A 95 -17.79 30.99 -10.66
CA ALA A 95 -19.04 31.71 -10.91
C ALA A 95 -20.12 30.73 -11.42
N VAL A 96 -21.40 31.07 -11.24
CA VAL A 96 -22.53 30.20 -11.63
C VAL A 96 -22.54 29.88 -13.13
N ASP A 97 -22.12 30.82 -13.96
CA ASP A 97 -22.02 30.73 -15.41
C ASP A 97 -20.64 30.33 -15.92
N ALA A 98 -19.67 30.12 -15.02
CA ALA A 98 -18.29 29.78 -15.41
C ALA A 98 -18.23 28.49 -16.20
N GLU A 99 -17.42 28.50 -17.24
CA GLU A 99 -17.06 27.31 -18.02
C GLU A 99 -16.10 26.39 -17.23
N VAL A 100 -16.23 25.10 -17.48
CA VAL A 100 -15.38 24.05 -16.88
C VAL A 100 -14.51 23.45 -17.97
N PRO A 101 -13.23 23.19 -17.72
CA PRO A 101 -12.32 22.60 -18.71
C PRO A 101 -12.75 21.19 -19.14
N ASP A 102 -12.09 20.67 -20.19
CA ASP A 102 -12.31 19.30 -20.65
C ASP A 102 -11.82 18.26 -19.62
N TYR A 103 -12.46 17.09 -19.60
CA TYR A 103 -12.14 16.01 -18.67
C TYR A 103 -10.69 15.48 -18.80
N THR A 104 -10.04 15.63 -19.96
CA THR A 104 -8.64 15.24 -20.16
C THR A 104 -7.69 16.08 -19.30
N THR A 105 -8.08 17.31 -18.97
CA THR A 105 -7.28 18.23 -18.15
C THR A 105 -7.03 17.67 -16.75
N ILE A 106 -8.03 17.04 -16.13
CA ILE A 106 -7.87 16.46 -14.78
C ILE A 106 -6.92 15.25 -14.78
N SER A 107 -6.99 14.42 -15.82
CA SER A 107 -6.06 13.29 -15.96
C SER A 107 -4.62 13.77 -16.16
N TYR A 108 -4.42 14.77 -17.03
CA TYR A 108 -3.11 15.39 -17.24
C TYR A 108 -2.56 16.01 -15.95
N PHE A 109 -3.38 16.79 -15.25
CA PHE A 109 -2.99 17.43 -13.99
C PHE A 109 -2.55 16.40 -12.94
N ARG A 110 -3.35 15.35 -12.76
CA ARG A 110 -3.10 14.30 -11.77
C ARG A 110 -1.79 13.56 -12.03
N ILE A 111 -1.47 13.25 -13.30
CA ILE A 111 -0.31 12.43 -13.65
C ILE A 111 0.94 13.28 -13.89
N GLN A 112 0.81 14.40 -14.63
CA GLN A 112 1.96 15.16 -15.11
C GLN A 112 2.33 16.32 -14.17
N ARG A 113 1.36 16.89 -13.46
CA ARG A 113 1.60 18.03 -12.57
C ARG A 113 1.80 17.60 -11.11
N LEU A 114 0.90 16.79 -10.58
CA LEU A 114 1.01 16.30 -9.21
C LEU A 114 1.96 15.11 -9.11
N GLY A 115 1.63 13.97 -9.75
CA GLY A 115 2.33 12.73 -9.49
C GLY A 115 2.14 12.25 -8.05
N GLU A 116 2.78 11.15 -7.68
CA GLU A 116 2.65 10.60 -6.32
C GLU A 116 3.27 11.51 -5.26
N GLU A 117 4.47 12.01 -5.50
CA GLU A 117 5.22 12.89 -4.58
C GLU A 117 4.41 14.11 -4.11
N LYS A 118 3.80 14.83 -5.06
CA LYS A 118 3.01 16.03 -4.73
C LYS A 118 1.68 15.69 -4.07
N PHE A 119 1.05 14.54 -4.40
CA PHE A 119 -0.12 14.05 -3.67
C PHE A 119 0.22 13.65 -2.23
N ARG A 120 1.43 13.11 -1.98
CA ARG A 120 1.94 12.85 -0.63
C ARG A 120 2.04 14.15 0.15
N ALA A 121 2.64 15.19 -0.44
CA ALA A 121 2.71 16.51 0.17
C ALA A 121 1.31 17.12 0.46
N VAL A 122 0.31 16.87 -0.39
CA VAL A 122 -1.08 17.26 -0.12
C VAL A 122 -1.64 16.56 1.11
N LEU A 123 -1.44 15.25 1.25
CA LEU A 123 -1.87 14.51 2.45
C LEU A 123 -1.15 15.03 3.69
N GLU A 124 0.15 15.27 3.62
CA GLU A 124 0.96 15.82 4.71
C GLU A 124 0.43 17.18 5.18
N GLN A 125 0.06 18.08 4.27
CA GLN A 125 -0.55 19.37 4.62
C GLN A 125 -1.91 19.19 5.31
N ILE A 126 -2.74 18.25 4.87
CA ILE A 126 -4.01 17.95 5.56
C ILE A 126 -3.77 17.35 6.95
N VAL A 127 -2.78 16.49 7.10
CA VAL A 127 -2.39 15.94 8.43
C VAL A 127 -1.85 17.07 9.32
N GLN A 128 -1.04 17.98 8.78
CA GLN A 128 -0.53 19.14 9.53
C GLN A 128 -1.69 20.01 10.04
N GLN A 129 -2.68 20.32 9.21
CA GLN A 129 -3.87 21.04 9.65
C GLN A 129 -4.63 20.30 10.75
N CYS A 130 -4.66 18.96 10.72
CA CYS A 130 -5.24 18.17 11.82
C CYS A 130 -4.42 18.30 13.12
N ILE A 131 -3.09 18.36 13.02
CA ILE A 131 -2.20 18.58 14.16
C ILE A 131 -2.44 19.98 14.76
N ASP A 132 -2.44 21.01 13.92
CA ASP A 132 -2.63 22.42 14.33
C ASP A 132 -3.99 22.63 15.02
N LYS A 133 -4.99 21.86 14.63
CA LYS A 133 -6.33 21.87 15.26
C LYS A 133 -6.43 20.91 16.48
N GLY A 134 -5.34 20.31 16.92
CA GLY A 134 -5.29 19.41 18.08
C GLY A 134 -6.00 18.06 17.88
N LEU A 135 -6.29 17.68 16.62
CA LEU A 135 -6.94 16.40 16.30
C LEU A 135 -5.95 15.24 16.24
N VAL A 136 -4.67 15.51 16.09
CA VAL A 136 -3.60 14.52 16.12
C VAL A 136 -2.61 14.89 17.22
N LYS A 137 -2.42 14.00 18.18
CA LYS A 137 -1.51 14.20 19.33
C LYS A 137 -0.27 13.31 19.23
N GLY A 138 -0.32 12.30 18.37
CA GLY A 138 0.76 11.36 18.15
C GLY A 138 1.06 10.43 19.34
N LYS A 139 0.16 10.34 20.33
CA LYS A 139 0.44 9.55 21.54
C LYS A 139 0.22 8.06 21.32
N ARG A 140 -0.96 7.69 20.80
CA ARG A 140 -1.34 6.31 20.53
C ARG A 140 -1.69 6.14 19.07
N GLN A 141 -0.96 5.27 18.41
CA GLN A 141 -1.18 4.99 16.99
C GLN A 141 -1.43 3.52 16.73
N ILE A 142 -2.13 3.25 15.64
CA ILE A 142 -2.42 1.90 15.16
C ILE A 142 -1.90 1.81 13.73
N ILE A 143 -1.18 0.73 13.41
CA ILE A 143 -0.75 0.40 12.05
C ILE A 143 -1.41 -0.89 11.58
N ASP A 144 -1.88 -0.90 10.33
CA ASP A 144 -2.40 -2.10 9.66
C ASP A 144 -2.32 -1.93 8.14
N SER A 145 -2.53 -3.00 7.40
CA SER A 145 -2.56 -3.01 5.94
C SER A 145 -3.91 -3.48 5.40
N THR A 146 -4.27 -3.00 4.21
CA THR A 146 -5.49 -3.40 3.52
C THR A 146 -5.24 -3.69 2.04
N PRO A 147 -5.92 -4.71 1.47
CA PRO A 147 -5.87 -5.00 0.04
C PRO A 147 -6.46 -3.89 -0.83
N VAL A 148 -5.76 -3.58 -1.93
CA VAL A 148 -6.22 -2.72 -3.02
C VAL A 148 -6.17 -3.53 -4.31
N ILE A 149 -7.34 -3.81 -4.90
CA ILE A 149 -7.46 -4.64 -6.09
C ILE A 149 -7.02 -3.84 -7.31
N ALA A 150 -6.12 -4.39 -8.13
CA ALA A 150 -5.66 -3.74 -9.35
C ALA A 150 -6.74 -3.64 -10.42
N ASN A 151 -6.61 -2.64 -11.28
CA ASN A 151 -7.49 -2.45 -12.45
C ASN A 151 -6.99 -3.25 -13.66
N ILE A 152 -6.97 -4.56 -13.53
CA ILE A 152 -6.52 -5.49 -14.56
C ILE A 152 -7.56 -6.56 -14.86
N ALA A 153 -7.55 -7.07 -16.09
CA ALA A 153 -8.22 -8.30 -16.46
C ALA A 153 -7.20 -9.44 -16.37
N LEU A 154 -7.49 -10.44 -15.57
CA LEU A 154 -6.66 -11.64 -15.48
C LEU A 154 -6.83 -12.46 -16.75
N SER A 155 -5.72 -12.88 -17.33
CA SER A 155 -5.67 -13.78 -18.47
C SER A 155 -5.25 -15.18 -18.04
N SER A 156 -5.59 -16.20 -18.85
CA SER A 156 -4.94 -17.50 -18.71
C SER A 156 -3.42 -17.36 -18.89
N LEU A 157 -2.66 -18.37 -18.46
CA LEU A 157 -1.21 -18.33 -18.56
C LEU A 157 -0.73 -18.17 -20.02
N SER A 158 -1.30 -18.93 -20.93
CA SER A 158 -1.04 -18.81 -22.37
C SER A 158 -1.48 -17.45 -22.93
N GLY A 159 -2.64 -16.95 -22.51
CA GLY A 159 -3.12 -15.62 -22.89
C GLY A 159 -2.24 -14.47 -22.39
N LEU A 160 -1.58 -14.63 -21.25
CA LEU A 160 -0.63 -13.62 -20.74
C LEU A 160 0.62 -13.53 -21.63
N VAL A 161 1.29 -14.68 -21.89
CA VAL A 161 2.46 -14.76 -22.76
C VAL A 161 2.14 -14.18 -24.15
N ARG A 162 0.99 -14.53 -24.70
CA ARG A 162 0.52 -14.01 -25.98
C ARG A 162 0.33 -12.49 -25.97
N LYS A 163 -0.30 -11.92 -24.95
CA LYS A 163 -0.43 -10.46 -24.83
C LYS A 163 0.90 -9.74 -24.78
N CYS A 164 1.91 -10.33 -24.11
CA CYS A 164 3.26 -9.81 -24.13
C CYS A 164 3.86 -9.84 -25.55
N GLN A 165 3.68 -10.95 -26.29
CA GLN A 165 4.13 -11.04 -27.70
C GLN A 165 3.45 -9.98 -28.58
N GLU A 166 2.13 -9.79 -28.43
CA GLU A 166 1.38 -8.75 -29.16
C GLU A 166 1.91 -7.36 -28.87
N ASN A 167 2.21 -7.04 -27.60
CA ASN A 167 2.77 -5.74 -27.23
C ASN A 167 4.13 -5.52 -27.91
N VAL A 168 5.04 -6.49 -27.82
CA VAL A 168 6.35 -6.43 -28.48
C VAL A 168 6.18 -6.15 -29.98
N LEU A 169 5.32 -6.90 -30.67
CA LEU A 169 5.10 -6.71 -32.11
C LEU A 169 4.44 -5.37 -32.46
N LYS A 170 3.51 -4.88 -31.64
CA LYS A 170 2.88 -3.56 -31.82
C LYS A 170 3.91 -2.44 -31.64
N THR A 171 4.80 -2.56 -30.64
CA THR A 171 5.84 -1.56 -30.38
C THR A 171 6.91 -1.56 -31.46
N ILE A 172 7.31 -2.74 -31.95
CA ILE A 172 8.20 -2.84 -33.12
C ILE A 172 7.54 -2.22 -34.37
N ALA A 173 6.25 -2.43 -34.59
CA ALA A 173 5.53 -1.87 -35.74
C ALA A 173 5.54 -0.34 -35.75
N LYS A 174 5.63 0.31 -34.59
CA LYS A 174 5.81 1.77 -34.50
C LYS A 174 7.21 2.22 -34.99
N GLN A 175 8.23 1.39 -34.84
CA GLN A 175 9.60 1.68 -35.26
C GLN A 175 9.85 1.26 -36.71
N ASP A 176 9.52 0.02 -37.05
CA ASP A 176 9.63 -0.54 -38.41
C ASP A 176 8.56 -1.60 -38.66
N THR A 177 7.53 -1.22 -39.42
CA THR A 177 6.41 -2.09 -39.78
C THR A 177 6.85 -3.35 -40.57
N ARG A 178 8.00 -3.30 -41.28
CA ARG A 178 8.50 -4.44 -42.09
C ARG A 178 9.03 -5.53 -41.16
N ILE A 179 9.74 -5.14 -40.08
CA ILE A 179 10.20 -6.10 -39.05
C ILE A 179 9.00 -6.77 -38.39
N ALA A 180 8.03 -5.99 -37.95
CA ALA A 180 6.84 -6.54 -37.29
C ALA A 180 6.06 -7.53 -38.20
N LYS A 181 5.93 -7.23 -39.47
CA LYS A 181 5.30 -8.15 -40.46
C LYS A 181 6.11 -9.44 -40.64
N LYS A 182 7.44 -9.35 -40.71
CA LYS A 182 8.33 -10.51 -40.83
C LYS A 182 8.26 -11.42 -39.61
N LEU A 183 8.08 -10.82 -38.44
CA LEU A 183 8.01 -11.55 -37.15
C LEU A 183 6.61 -12.08 -36.78
N GLY A 184 5.64 -11.96 -37.70
CA GLY A 184 4.34 -12.64 -37.53
C GLY A 184 3.22 -11.76 -36.93
N LEU A 185 3.29 -10.44 -37.05
CA LEU A 185 2.25 -9.53 -36.55
C LEU A 185 0.84 -9.87 -37.11
N LYS A 186 0.75 -10.24 -38.39
CA LYS A 186 -0.53 -10.61 -39.02
C LYS A 186 -1.09 -11.93 -38.54
N GLU A 187 -0.22 -12.91 -38.29
CA GLU A 187 -0.62 -14.24 -37.82
C GLU A 187 -1.15 -14.18 -36.38
N LEU A 188 -0.51 -13.36 -35.53
CA LEU A 188 -0.98 -13.13 -34.17
C LEU A 188 -2.34 -12.40 -34.14
N GLN A 189 -2.55 -11.41 -35.00
CA GLN A 189 -3.80 -10.66 -35.09
C GLN A 189 -4.96 -11.54 -35.61
N ASN A 190 -4.71 -12.41 -36.59
CA ASN A 190 -5.73 -13.29 -37.16
C ASN A 190 -6.15 -14.41 -36.20
N ALA A 191 -5.33 -14.72 -35.20
CA ALA A 191 -5.60 -15.74 -34.22
C ALA A 191 -6.38 -15.21 -32.97
N GLU A 192 -6.86 -13.96 -32.97
CA GLU A 192 -7.64 -13.37 -31.86
C GLU A 192 -8.94 -14.13 -31.53
N ASN A 193 -9.47 -14.90 -32.48
CA ASN A 193 -10.74 -15.65 -32.33
C ASN A 193 -10.58 -17.12 -31.87
N VAL A 194 -9.34 -17.60 -31.66
CA VAL A 194 -9.14 -18.97 -31.17
C VAL A 194 -9.28 -18.98 -29.65
N LYS A 195 -10.32 -19.63 -29.13
CA LYS A 195 -10.44 -19.94 -27.70
C LYS A 195 -9.23 -20.79 -27.31
N PHE A 196 -8.24 -20.14 -26.65
CA PHE A 196 -7.06 -20.84 -26.19
C PHE A 196 -7.45 -21.87 -25.15
N ALA A 197 -7.17 -23.12 -25.46
CA ALA A 197 -7.23 -24.18 -24.48
C ALA A 197 -6.23 -23.82 -23.36
N SER A 198 -6.70 -23.71 -22.13
CA SER A 198 -5.87 -23.57 -20.92
C SER A 198 -5.11 -24.86 -20.61
N THR A 199 -4.63 -25.53 -21.66
CA THR A 199 -3.94 -26.81 -21.59
C THR A 199 -2.43 -26.55 -21.43
N GLU A 200 -1.75 -27.45 -20.75
CA GLU A 200 -0.30 -27.42 -20.57
C GLU A 200 0.44 -27.42 -21.93
N GLU A 201 -0.06 -28.15 -22.90
CA GLU A 201 0.45 -28.15 -24.28
C GLU A 201 0.30 -26.80 -24.99
N GLY A 202 -0.84 -26.11 -24.79
CA GLY A 202 -1.07 -24.76 -25.32
C GLY A 202 -0.09 -23.75 -24.74
N LEU A 203 0.16 -23.80 -23.43
CA LEU A 203 1.14 -22.96 -22.77
C LEU A 203 2.56 -23.21 -23.30
N ARG A 204 2.96 -24.48 -23.46
CA ARG A 204 4.28 -24.84 -24.00
C ARG A 204 4.50 -24.28 -25.41
N LYS A 205 3.49 -24.37 -26.27
CA LYS A 205 3.54 -23.78 -27.63
C LYS A 205 3.69 -22.25 -27.61
N GLU A 206 3.00 -21.56 -26.72
CA GLU A 206 3.13 -20.10 -26.58
C GLU A 206 4.49 -19.70 -26.03
N ILE A 207 5.08 -20.43 -25.09
CA ILE A 207 6.43 -20.19 -24.58
C ILE A 207 7.46 -20.39 -25.69
N GLU A 208 7.36 -21.46 -26.50
CA GLU A 208 8.25 -21.71 -27.63
C GLU A 208 8.13 -20.60 -28.70
N SER A 209 6.92 -20.15 -28.99
CA SER A 209 6.66 -19.04 -29.90
C SER A 209 7.28 -17.73 -29.38
N ALA A 210 7.17 -17.48 -28.07
CA ALA A 210 7.75 -16.31 -27.42
C ALA A 210 9.29 -16.31 -27.50
N GLY A 211 9.93 -17.46 -27.28
CA GLY A 211 11.38 -17.62 -27.45
C GLY A 211 11.83 -17.30 -28.88
N LYS A 212 11.14 -17.87 -29.89
CA LYS A 212 11.43 -17.58 -31.31
C LYS A 212 11.26 -16.09 -31.65
N LEU A 213 10.26 -15.42 -31.04
CA LEU A 213 10.03 -13.99 -31.22
C LEU A 213 11.17 -13.17 -30.62
N LEU A 214 11.61 -13.47 -29.39
CA LEU A 214 12.71 -12.78 -28.71
C LEU A 214 14.02 -12.89 -29.53
N ASP A 215 14.36 -14.09 -30.01
CA ASP A 215 15.52 -14.33 -30.84
C ASP A 215 15.41 -13.57 -32.17
N GLY A 216 14.26 -13.63 -32.82
CA GLY A 216 13.98 -12.95 -34.07
C GLY A 216 14.09 -11.42 -33.97
N VAL A 217 13.53 -10.83 -32.89
CA VAL A 217 13.64 -9.38 -32.63
C VAL A 217 15.10 -8.99 -32.45
N THR A 218 15.83 -9.73 -31.63
CA THR A 218 17.24 -9.46 -31.34
C THR A 218 18.09 -9.53 -32.63
N ALA A 219 17.85 -10.53 -33.47
CA ALA A 219 18.55 -10.69 -34.74
C ALA A 219 18.25 -9.55 -35.73
N GLU A 220 16.98 -9.16 -35.90
CA GLU A 220 16.57 -8.08 -36.81
C GLU A 220 17.09 -6.71 -36.35
N LEU A 221 17.04 -6.40 -35.06
CA LEU A 221 17.57 -5.15 -34.52
C LEU A 221 19.09 -5.04 -34.75
N ARG A 222 19.82 -6.14 -34.50
CA ARG A 222 21.27 -6.20 -34.77
C ARG A 222 21.59 -6.06 -36.27
N ALA A 223 20.89 -6.77 -37.13
CA ALA A 223 21.11 -6.73 -38.60
C ALA A 223 20.90 -5.34 -39.18
N LYS A 224 19.92 -4.60 -38.67
CA LYS A 224 19.60 -3.25 -39.12
C LYS A 224 20.29 -2.14 -38.31
N LYS A 225 21.09 -2.47 -37.32
CA LYS A 225 21.74 -1.53 -36.37
C LYS A 225 20.75 -0.53 -35.75
N ILE A 226 19.56 -1.02 -35.39
CA ILE A 226 18.50 -0.24 -34.73
C ILE A 226 18.63 -0.41 -33.23
N ASN A 227 18.71 0.70 -32.49
CA ASN A 227 18.62 0.68 -31.05
C ASN A 227 17.14 0.56 -30.63
N PRO A 228 16.77 -0.37 -29.74
CA PRO A 228 15.41 -0.48 -29.22
C PRO A 228 15.05 0.77 -28.42
N THR A 229 13.82 1.27 -28.60
CA THR A 229 13.26 2.33 -27.74
C THR A 229 13.05 1.81 -26.32
N GLU A 230 12.94 2.73 -25.35
CA GLU A 230 12.61 2.38 -23.96
C GLU A 230 11.31 1.56 -23.86
N GLU A 231 10.28 1.92 -24.66
CA GLU A 231 9.02 1.19 -24.72
C GLU A 231 9.23 -0.26 -25.19
N LEU A 232 10.07 -0.46 -26.23
CA LEU A 232 10.38 -1.80 -26.72
C LEU A 232 11.21 -2.62 -25.73
N GLN A 233 12.19 -2.01 -25.09
CA GLN A 233 13.00 -2.68 -24.05
C GLN A 233 12.12 -3.14 -22.90
N LYS A 234 11.17 -2.31 -22.47
CA LYS A 234 10.19 -2.66 -21.44
C LYS A 234 9.32 -3.85 -21.87
N ASP A 235 8.76 -3.82 -23.09
CA ASP A 235 7.89 -4.89 -23.58
C ASP A 235 8.67 -6.22 -23.74
N LEU A 236 9.92 -6.17 -24.21
CA LEU A 236 10.80 -7.35 -24.28
C LEU A 236 11.07 -7.92 -22.87
N GLY A 237 11.42 -7.09 -21.91
CA GLY A 237 11.64 -7.52 -20.53
C GLY A 237 10.38 -8.13 -19.88
N LEU A 238 9.20 -7.61 -20.21
CA LEU A 238 7.94 -8.22 -19.75
C LEU A 238 7.67 -9.58 -20.41
N LEU A 239 8.03 -9.76 -21.68
CA LEU A 239 7.90 -11.05 -22.36
C LEU A 239 8.88 -12.07 -21.79
N GLU A 240 10.15 -11.70 -21.60
CA GLU A 240 11.17 -12.53 -20.95
C GLU A 240 10.72 -12.96 -19.54
N LYS A 241 10.23 -12.02 -18.74
CA LYS A 241 9.70 -12.30 -17.41
C LYS A 241 8.51 -13.26 -17.46
N ALA A 242 7.56 -13.06 -18.38
CA ALA A 242 6.39 -13.93 -18.51
C ALA A 242 6.79 -15.38 -18.85
N VAL A 243 7.83 -15.58 -19.64
CA VAL A 243 8.39 -16.90 -19.97
C VAL A 243 9.11 -17.50 -18.76
N ALA A 244 10.04 -16.78 -18.14
CA ALA A 244 10.80 -17.23 -16.97
C ALA A 244 9.90 -17.56 -15.78
N ASP A 245 8.90 -16.74 -15.48
CA ASP A 245 7.95 -16.96 -14.39
C ASP A 245 7.17 -18.29 -14.54
N ARG A 246 7.04 -18.82 -15.76
CA ARG A 246 6.37 -20.11 -16.03
C ARG A 246 7.31 -21.30 -15.89
N GLU A 247 8.53 -21.14 -16.33
CA GLU A 247 9.57 -22.18 -16.25
C GLU A 247 10.06 -22.36 -14.80
N GLU A 248 10.34 -21.27 -14.10
CA GLU A 248 10.94 -21.27 -12.76
C GLU A 248 9.92 -21.29 -11.62
N ASN A 249 8.63 -21.26 -11.91
CA ASN A 249 7.55 -21.17 -10.92
C ASN A 249 7.74 -20.01 -9.91
N ALA A 250 8.13 -18.84 -10.41
CA ALA A 250 8.48 -17.66 -9.64
C ALA A 250 7.39 -17.21 -8.64
N LYS A 251 7.80 -16.65 -7.50
CA LYS A 251 6.90 -16.16 -6.44
C LYS A 251 6.28 -14.81 -6.77
N ASP A 252 6.94 -14.01 -7.59
CA ASP A 252 6.56 -12.65 -8.03
C ASP A 252 6.08 -12.63 -9.48
N LYS A 253 5.18 -13.55 -9.82
CA LYS A 253 4.70 -13.77 -11.18
C LYS A 253 4.04 -12.53 -11.77
N LEU A 254 4.37 -12.26 -13.04
CA LEU A 254 3.67 -11.24 -13.82
C LEU A 254 2.17 -11.63 -13.97
N LEU A 255 1.28 -10.74 -13.56
CA LEU A 255 -0.17 -10.94 -13.66
C LEU A 255 -0.75 -10.32 -14.93
N SER A 256 -0.22 -9.18 -15.35
CA SER A 256 -0.71 -8.45 -16.51
C SER A 256 0.38 -7.56 -17.10
N PRO A 257 0.58 -7.52 -18.43
CA PRO A 257 1.56 -6.62 -19.04
C PRO A 257 1.12 -5.14 -19.01
N VAL A 258 -0.16 -4.85 -18.73
CA VAL A 258 -0.65 -3.47 -18.63
C VAL A 258 -0.49 -2.90 -17.22
N ASP A 259 -0.19 -3.75 -16.25
CA ASP A 259 0.09 -3.38 -14.86
C ASP A 259 1.08 -4.40 -14.26
N PRO A 260 2.36 -4.29 -14.61
CA PRO A 260 3.38 -5.25 -14.22
C PRO A 260 3.71 -5.21 -12.72
N ASP A 261 3.36 -4.12 -12.04
CA ASP A 261 3.62 -3.94 -10.60
C ASP A 261 2.56 -4.61 -9.73
N ALA A 262 1.40 -4.95 -10.31
CA ALA A 262 0.36 -5.68 -9.59
C ALA A 262 0.82 -7.11 -9.28
N MET A 263 0.73 -7.50 -8.00
CA MET A 263 1.15 -8.81 -7.52
C MET A 263 0.00 -9.56 -6.84
N THR A 264 0.15 -10.88 -6.66
CA THR A 264 -0.80 -11.66 -5.88
C THR A 264 -0.51 -11.52 -4.39
N GLY A 265 -1.49 -10.98 -3.66
CA GLY A 265 -1.51 -10.99 -2.21
C GLY A 265 -2.32 -12.16 -1.65
N LYS A 266 -1.98 -12.59 -0.43
CA LYS A 266 -2.71 -13.64 0.29
C LYS A 266 -2.85 -13.27 1.77
N LYS A 267 -4.09 -13.31 2.27
CA LYS A 267 -4.37 -13.18 3.71
C LYS A 267 -5.31 -14.34 4.10
N THR A 268 -4.78 -15.30 4.87
CA THR A 268 -5.45 -16.55 5.22
C THR A 268 -5.87 -17.34 3.96
N SER A 269 -7.16 -17.47 3.68
CA SER A 269 -7.70 -18.14 2.49
C SER A 269 -7.97 -17.19 1.31
N ASN A 270 -8.05 -15.88 1.57
CA ASN A 270 -8.38 -14.89 0.55
C ASN A 270 -7.16 -14.47 -0.25
N LYS A 271 -7.28 -14.55 -1.57
CA LYS A 271 -6.29 -14.04 -2.52
C LYS A 271 -6.85 -12.81 -3.21
N TRP A 272 -5.98 -11.88 -3.57
CA TRP A 272 -6.32 -10.75 -4.44
C TRP A 272 -5.12 -10.42 -5.33
N GLU A 273 -5.36 -9.77 -6.43
CA GLU A 273 -4.36 -9.29 -7.36
C GLU A 273 -4.32 -7.77 -7.33
N GLY A 274 -3.13 -7.21 -7.05
CA GLY A 274 -2.94 -5.76 -6.98
C GLY A 274 -1.89 -5.32 -5.98
N TYR A 275 -2.34 -4.51 -5.01
CA TYR A 275 -1.51 -3.75 -4.10
C TYR A 275 -1.97 -3.90 -2.66
N LYS A 276 -1.18 -3.35 -1.73
CA LYS A 276 -1.54 -3.10 -0.35
C LYS A 276 -1.42 -1.62 -0.03
N ALA A 277 -2.34 -1.08 0.74
CA ALA A 277 -2.19 0.18 1.42
C ALA A 277 -1.89 -0.08 2.90
N HIS A 278 -0.73 0.38 3.36
CA HIS A 278 -0.33 0.37 4.76
C HIS A 278 -0.72 1.71 5.37
N LEU A 279 -1.33 1.69 6.54
CA LEU A 279 -1.92 2.86 7.17
C LEU A 279 -1.41 3.02 8.59
N VAL A 280 -0.98 4.22 8.97
CA VAL A 280 -0.77 4.61 10.37
C VAL A 280 -1.86 5.59 10.75
N MET A 281 -2.51 5.37 11.88
CA MET A 281 -3.70 6.12 12.29
C MET A 281 -3.61 6.52 13.76
N GLU A 282 -3.96 7.76 14.07
CA GLU A 282 -4.20 8.21 15.46
C GLU A 282 -5.38 7.44 16.07
N GLU A 283 -5.16 6.77 17.20
CA GLU A 283 -6.16 5.89 17.81
C GLU A 283 -7.41 6.64 18.28
N GLU A 284 -7.24 7.82 18.87
CA GLU A 284 -8.33 8.59 19.48
C GLU A 284 -9.28 9.18 18.42
N THR A 285 -8.73 9.79 17.42
CA THR A 285 -9.50 10.54 16.43
C THR A 285 -9.78 9.78 15.15
N GLY A 286 -8.97 8.78 14.83
CA GLY A 286 -9.04 8.04 13.58
C GLY A 286 -8.56 8.84 12.38
N ILE A 287 -7.74 9.87 12.57
CA ILE A 287 -7.01 10.54 11.48
C ILE A 287 -5.84 9.65 11.05
N ILE A 288 -5.71 9.44 9.75
CA ILE A 288 -4.61 8.66 9.18
C ILE A 288 -3.43 9.59 9.00
N THR A 289 -2.33 9.31 9.70
CA THR A 289 -1.13 10.14 9.73
C THR A 289 -0.06 9.71 8.74
N GLY A 290 -0.14 8.49 8.22
CA GLY A 290 0.76 7.97 7.20
C GLY A 290 0.08 6.91 6.33
N VAL A 291 0.45 6.88 5.05
CA VAL A 291 0.00 5.87 4.09
C VAL A 291 1.13 5.50 3.13
N GLU A 292 1.34 4.21 2.93
CA GLU A 292 2.29 3.68 1.95
C GLU A 292 1.61 2.64 1.08
N THR A 293 1.95 2.62 -0.21
CA THR A 293 1.40 1.67 -1.18
C THR A 293 2.49 0.75 -1.68
N THR A 294 2.27 -0.55 -1.57
CA THR A 294 3.21 -1.57 -2.01
C THR A 294 2.54 -2.58 -2.92
N PRO A 295 3.30 -3.36 -3.72
CA PRO A 295 2.77 -4.56 -4.35
C PRO A 295 2.14 -5.50 -3.31
N ALA A 296 1.12 -6.25 -3.71
CA ALA A 296 0.32 -7.07 -2.78
C ALA A 296 1.12 -8.18 -2.07
N ASN A 297 2.24 -8.62 -2.61
CA ASN A 297 3.14 -9.64 -2.03
C ASN A 297 4.13 -9.07 -1.01
N ALA A 298 4.22 -7.75 -0.84
CA ALA A 298 5.07 -7.14 0.18
C ALA A 298 4.67 -7.57 1.59
N THR A 299 5.65 -7.69 2.48
CA THR A 299 5.41 -8.06 3.88
C THR A 299 5.02 -6.84 4.71
N ASP A 300 4.02 -6.99 5.58
CA ASP A 300 3.51 -5.87 6.37
C ASP A 300 4.57 -5.34 7.35
N GLY A 301 5.30 -6.24 8.02
CA GLY A 301 6.33 -5.88 9.00
C GLY A 301 7.46 -5.00 8.45
N SER A 302 7.78 -5.09 7.15
CA SER A 302 8.83 -4.27 6.52
C SER A 302 8.47 -2.78 6.44
N GLN A 303 7.19 -2.43 6.55
CA GLN A 303 6.71 -1.06 6.39
C GLN A 303 6.65 -0.27 7.70
N LEU A 304 6.76 -0.93 8.87
CA LEU A 304 6.62 -0.26 10.15
C LEU A 304 7.66 0.84 10.36
N GLN A 305 8.94 0.49 10.24
CA GLN A 305 10.02 1.45 10.50
C GLN A 305 10.08 2.59 9.49
N PRO A 306 9.98 2.36 8.15
CA PRO A 306 9.94 3.43 7.18
C PRO A 306 8.82 4.43 7.43
N MET A 307 7.60 3.96 7.68
CA MET A 307 6.43 4.82 7.89
C MET A 307 6.54 5.66 9.18
N LEU A 308 7.03 5.07 10.28
CA LEU A 308 7.23 5.82 11.52
C LEU A 308 8.35 6.86 11.38
N LYS A 309 9.41 6.53 10.67
CA LYS A 309 10.52 7.46 10.39
C LYS A 309 10.06 8.63 9.52
N GLU A 310 9.30 8.38 8.46
CA GLU A 310 8.72 9.41 7.61
C GLU A 310 7.82 10.35 8.43
N GLN A 311 6.93 9.79 9.24
CA GLN A 311 6.04 10.55 10.12
C GLN A 311 6.80 11.41 11.13
N GLU A 312 7.91 10.91 11.71
CA GLU A 312 8.78 11.68 12.60
C GLU A 312 9.48 12.82 11.87
N GLN A 313 9.98 12.57 10.65
CA GLN A 313 10.66 13.58 9.83
C GLN A 313 9.72 14.69 9.35
N VAL A 314 8.52 14.35 8.91
CA VAL A 314 7.58 15.30 8.30
C VAL A 314 6.76 16.05 9.35
N HIS A 315 6.29 15.35 10.37
CA HIS A 315 5.33 15.90 11.34
C HIS A 315 5.86 15.97 12.78
N SER A 316 7.09 15.53 13.01
CA SER A 316 7.68 15.40 14.36
C SER A 316 6.82 14.51 15.28
N ILE A 317 6.02 13.60 14.71
CA ILE A 317 5.20 12.67 15.47
C ILE A 317 6.01 11.42 15.82
N LYS A 318 6.17 11.20 17.12
CA LYS A 318 6.80 10.00 17.69
C LYS A 318 5.82 9.35 18.66
N PRO A 319 5.24 8.19 18.30
CA PRO A 319 4.20 7.58 19.13
C PRO A 319 4.77 7.10 20.48
N GLN A 320 4.03 7.33 21.56
CA GLN A 320 4.32 6.75 22.86
C GLN A 320 3.91 5.27 22.90
N GLU A 321 2.83 4.93 22.22
CA GLU A 321 2.33 3.56 22.07
C GLU A 321 1.97 3.28 20.62
N LEU A 322 2.36 2.10 20.14
CA LEU A 322 1.99 1.60 18.81
C LEU A 322 1.28 0.25 18.93
N THR A 323 0.12 0.16 18.32
CA THR A 323 -0.67 -1.08 18.23
C THR A 323 -0.62 -1.65 16.82
N ALA A 324 -0.33 -2.95 16.69
CA ALA A 324 -0.30 -3.65 15.40
C ALA A 324 -0.71 -5.10 15.54
N ASP A 325 -1.02 -5.74 14.40
CA ASP A 325 -1.24 -7.18 14.38
C ASP A 325 0.10 -7.95 14.40
N LYS A 326 0.01 -9.28 14.46
CA LYS A 326 1.18 -10.16 14.51
C LYS A 326 2.01 -10.20 13.21
N ALA A 327 1.56 -9.60 12.11
CA ALA A 327 2.37 -9.48 10.90
C ALA A 327 3.53 -8.50 11.06
N TYR A 328 3.46 -7.67 12.10
CA TYR A 328 4.48 -6.69 12.46
C TYR A 328 5.43 -7.15 13.59
N ASP A 329 5.31 -8.39 14.09
CA ASP A 329 6.08 -8.95 15.22
C ASP A 329 7.55 -9.31 14.88
N TRP A 330 8.17 -8.55 14.01
CA TRP A 330 9.59 -8.75 13.69
C TRP A 330 10.46 -8.25 14.84
N GLY A 331 11.51 -9.02 15.16
CA GLY A 331 12.43 -8.67 16.23
C GLY A 331 13.05 -7.28 16.05
N GLU A 332 13.44 -6.93 14.83
CA GLU A 332 13.97 -5.61 14.44
C GLU A 332 12.95 -4.48 14.68
N ASN A 333 11.67 -4.74 14.47
CA ASN A 333 10.61 -3.78 14.74
C ASN A 333 10.44 -3.54 16.24
N LEU A 334 10.40 -4.61 17.03
CA LEU A 334 10.28 -4.53 18.50
C LEU A 334 11.51 -3.83 19.12
N GLU A 335 12.71 -4.15 18.63
CA GLU A 335 13.94 -3.47 19.03
C GLU A 335 13.88 -1.98 18.70
N SER A 336 13.52 -1.62 17.47
CA SER A 336 13.41 -0.23 17.04
C SER A 336 12.40 0.56 17.90
N LEU A 337 11.24 -0.04 18.20
CA LEU A 337 10.23 0.58 19.06
C LEU A 337 10.77 0.78 20.48
N ALA A 338 11.44 -0.22 21.05
CA ALA A 338 12.02 -0.12 22.40
C ALA A 338 13.11 0.95 22.47
N ASN A 339 14.02 1.00 21.50
CA ASN A 339 15.07 2.00 21.40
C ASN A 339 14.50 3.44 21.28
N ASN A 340 13.36 3.57 20.61
CA ASN A 340 12.61 4.82 20.50
C ASN A 340 11.70 5.11 21.71
N LYS A 341 11.72 4.27 22.75
CA LYS A 341 10.86 4.37 23.94
C LYS A 341 9.34 4.31 23.60
N THR A 342 8.99 3.66 22.49
CA THR A 342 7.62 3.42 22.08
C THR A 342 7.14 2.08 22.63
N ILE A 343 6.04 2.08 23.35
CA ILE A 343 5.43 0.86 23.90
C ILE A 343 4.77 0.08 22.77
N ALA A 344 5.18 -1.17 22.58
CA ALA A 344 4.66 -2.06 21.56
C ALA A 344 3.46 -2.86 22.06
N ASN A 345 2.25 -2.56 21.57
CA ASN A 345 1.04 -3.38 21.76
C ASN A 345 0.84 -4.26 20.52
N ILE A 346 1.81 -5.13 20.23
CA ILE A 346 1.86 -5.96 19.01
C ILE A 346 1.55 -7.41 19.36
N GLY A 347 0.55 -7.99 18.68
CA GLY A 347 0.25 -9.41 18.80
C GLY A 347 1.43 -10.25 18.36
N LEU A 348 1.85 -11.22 19.17
CA LEU A 348 2.98 -12.07 18.84
C LEU A 348 2.53 -13.37 18.18
N SER A 349 3.27 -13.80 17.17
CA SER A 349 3.12 -15.12 16.62
C SER A 349 3.52 -16.16 17.68
N LYS A 350 2.68 -17.17 17.86
CA LYS A 350 3.07 -18.29 18.74
C LYS A 350 4.38 -18.84 18.24
N GLN A 351 5.40 -18.90 19.09
CA GLN A 351 6.61 -19.64 18.78
C GLN A 351 6.24 -21.12 18.72
N VAL A 352 5.93 -21.59 17.53
CA VAL A 352 5.60 -22.99 17.29
C VAL A 352 6.92 -23.75 17.29
N ASN A 353 7.35 -24.21 18.47
CA ASN A 353 8.15 -25.40 18.49
C ASN A 353 7.30 -26.49 17.83
N HIS A 354 7.79 -27.11 16.76
CA HIS A 354 7.09 -28.19 16.03
C HIS A 354 6.62 -29.38 16.90
N ARG A 355 6.84 -29.31 18.21
CA ARG A 355 6.49 -30.31 19.22
C ARG A 355 5.51 -29.81 20.28
N SER A 356 5.15 -28.53 20.31
CA SER A 356 4.33 -27.91 21.36
C SER A 356 2.80 -28.12 21.24
N GLY A 357 2.35 -28.94 20.28
CA GLY A 357 0.92 -29.26 20.15
C GLY A 357 0.36 -30.17 21.25
N ALA A 358 1.20 -30.71 22.15
CA ALA A 358 0.80 -31.78 23.07
C ALA A 358 1.41 -31.64 24.47
N GLY A 359 1.42 -30.45 25.05
CA GLY A 359 1.88 -30.27 26.45
C GLY A 359 3.40 -30.35 26.67
N TYR A 360 4.17 -30.10 25.62
CA TYR A 360 5.62 -29.94 25.72
C TYR A 360 6.00 -28.53 26.12
N PHE A 361 7.10 -28.40 26.88
CA PHE A 361 7.69 -27.11 27.23
C PHE A 361 8.03 -26.29 25.98
N SER A 362 7.56 -25.04 25.97
CA SER A 362 7.85 -24.01 24.99
C SER A 362 9.16 -23.30 25.30
N VAL A 363 9.57 -22.34 24.50
CA VAL A 363 10.73 -21.48 24.80
C VAL A 363 10.48 -20.65 26.06
N ASP A 364 9.24 -20.25 26.30
CA ASP A 364 8.84 -19.43 27.45
C ASP A 364 8.99 -20.13 28.80
N ASP A 365 9.07 -21.46 28.80
CA ASP A 365 9.29 -22.26 30.03
C ASP A 365 10.79 -22.30 30.43
N PHE A 366 11.68 -21.76 29.62
CA PHE A 366 13.12 -21.69 29.86
C PHE A 366 13.52 -20.29 30.30
N LEU A 367 14.38 -20.18 31.32
CA LEU A 367 14.89 -18.89 31.79
C LEU A 367 16.15 -18.52 31.03
N TYR A 368 16.06 -17.50 30.19
CA TYR A 368 17.18 -16.96 29.44
C TYR A 368 17.82 -15.81 30.20
N ASP A 369 19.15 -15.93 30.41
CA ASP A 369 20.02 -14.89 30.92
C ASP A 369 20.78 -14.25 29.75
N PRO A 370 20.39 -13.04 29.30
CA PRO A 370 21.02 -12.38 28.15
C PRO A 370 22.42 -11.85 28.46
N GLU A 371 22.75 -11.52 29.73
CA GLU A 371 24.04 -10.96 30.11
C GLU A 371 25.13 -12.03 30.04
N ASN A 372 24.85 -13.24 30.52
CA ASN A 372 25.78 -14.36 30.54
C ASN A 372 25.60 -15.31 29.36
N ILE A 373 24.61 -15.06 28.47
CA ILE A 373 24.24 -15.96 27.36
C ILE A 373 24.03 -17.41 27.85
N LYS A 374 23.24 -17.58 28.89
CA LYS A 374 22.89 -18.87 29.50
C LYS A 374 21.42 -19.15 29.44
N LEU A 375 21.06 -20.42 29.33
CA LEU A 375 19.67 -20.86 29.35
C LEU A 375 19.48 -21.93 30.41
N MET A 376 18.52 -21.71 31.32
CA MET A 376 18.14 -22.66 32.35
C MET A 376 16.82 -23.36 31.98
N CYS A 377 16.79 -24.68 32.05
CA CYS A 377 15.58 -25.44 31.78
C CYS A 377 14.62 -25.51 32.99
N PRO A 378 13.35 -25.93 32.78
CA PRO A 378 12.36 -26.05 33.88
C PRO A 378 12.79 -27.01 35.03
N ALA A 379 13.77 -27.90 34.80
CA ALA A 379 14.35 -28.76 35.83
C ALA A 379 15.56 -28.14 36.55
N GLY A 380 15.89 -26.84 36.28
CA GLY A 380 16.99 -26.13 36.91
C GLY A 380 18.39 -26.39 36.33
N HIS A 381 18.51 -27.13 35.23
CA HIS A 381 19.82 -27.35 34.60
C HIS A 381 20.16 -26.20 33.64
N ILE A 382 21.43 -25.78 33.65
CA ILE A 382 21.98 -24.78 32.71
C ILE A 382 22.49 -25.48 31.47
N SER A 383 22.31 -24.86 30.30
CA SER A 383 22.85 -25.37 29.03
C SER A 383 24.38 -25.39 29.03
N GLU A 384 24.97 -26.45 28.50
CA GLU A 384 26.42 -26.60 28.46
C GLU A 384 27.10 -25.87 27.31
N SER A 385 26.41 -25.77 26.19
CA SER A 385 26.94 -25.15 24.98
C SER A 385 25.91 -24.19 24.37
N CYS A 386 26.44 -23.08 23.90
CA CYS A 386 25.70 -22.09 23.12
C CYS A 386 26.40 -21.95 21.76
N TYR A 387 25.64 -22.16 20.69
CA TYR A 387 26.12 -21.95 19.33
C TYR A 387 25.51 -20.69 18.79
N ASN A 388 26.37 -19.73 18.40
CA ASN A 388 25.91 -18.56 17.66
C ASN A 388 25.54 -18.98 16.23
N LEU A 389 24.28 -18.95 15.88
CA LEU A 389 23.76 -19.27 14.56
C LEU A 389 23.74 -18.02 13.68
N VAL A 390 24.90 -17.70 13.08
CA VAL A 390 24.91 -16.77 11.94
C VAL A 390 24.36 -17.50 10.72
N LEU A 391 23.21 -17.16 10.29
CA LEU A 391 22.26 -17.94 9.50
C LEU A 391 22.50 -18.02 8.00
N ALA A 392 23.74 -18.00 7.55
CA ALA A 392 24.05 -18.17 6.12
C ALA A 392 23.71 -19.56 5.56
N LYS A 393 23.60 -20.61 6.40
CA LYS A 393 23.53 -22.00 5.95
C LYS A 393 22.11 -22.62 5.91
N TYR A 394 21.11 -22.02 6.55
CA TYR A 394 19.77 -22.64 6.70
C TYR A 394 18.59 -21.79 6.29
N GLN A 395 18.77 -20.66 5.59
CA GLN A 395 17.70 -19.74 5.18
C GLN A 395 16.76 -19.29 6.34
N LEU A 396 17.18 -19.41 7.57
CA LEU A 396 16.46 -18.92 8.73
C LEU A 396 16.89 -17.46 8.97
N ASN A 397 16.19 -16.49 8.42
CA ASN A 397 16.43 -15.04 8.59
C ASN A 397 16.25 -14.53 10.04
N LYS A 398 16.64 -15.33 11.04
CA LYS A 398 16.46 -15.01 12.46
C LYS A 398 17.77 -15.23 13.20
N PRO A 399 18.57 -14.15 13.44
CA PRO A 399 19.80 -14.28 14.22
C PRO A 399 19.49 -14.69 15.66
N GLY A 400 20.31 -15.55 16.25
CA GLY A 400 20.07 -16.04 17.59
C GLY A 400 21.07 -17.09 18.07
N TYR A 401 20.78 -17.65 19.22
CA TYR A 401 21.59 -18.68 19.90
C TYR A 401 20.86 -20.01 19.93
N ALA A 402 21.56 -21.07 19.68
CA ALA A 402 21.09 -22.43 19.92
C ALA A 402 21.76 -23.00 21.17
N PHE A 403 20.95 -23.23 22.19
CA PHE A 403 21.41 -23.83 23.46
C PHE A 403 21.20 -25.34 23.42
N GLN A 404 22.22 -26.09 23.77
CA GLN A 404 22.17 -27.54 23.86
C GLN A 404 22.31 -27.97 25.32
N PHE A 405 21.41 -28.83 25.81
CA PHE A 405 21.45 -29.45 27.13
C PHE A 405 22.06 -30.85 27.02
N LYS A 406 22.86 -31.26 28.02
CA LYS A 406 23.50 -32.58 28.09
C LYS A 406 22.51 -33.72 27.96
N ALA A 407 22.80 -34.65 27.08
CA ALA A 407 21.98 -35.84 26.89
C ALA A 407 21.87 -36.67 28.18
N SER A 408 22.95 -36.80 28.96
CA SER A 408 22.96 -37.52 30.24
C SER A 408 21.96 -36.93 31.24
N LEU A 409 21.88 -35.59 31.37
CA LEU A 409 20.93 -34.90 32.26
C LEU A 409 19.49 -35.05 31.75
N CYS A 410 19.28 -34.85 30.46
CA CYS A 410 17.96 -34.94 29.86
C CYS A 410 17.36 -36.35 29.90
N ASN A 411 18.20 -37.37 29.77
CA ASN A 411 17.74 -38.76 29.71
C ASN A 411 17.22 -39.31 31.06
N VAL A 412 17.74 -38.80 32.17
CA VAL A 412 17.31 -39.17 33.53
C VAL A 412 16.32 -38.17 34.17
N CYS A 413 16.00 -37.09 33.44
CA CYS A 413 15.16 -36.02 33.93
C CYS A 413 13.69 -36.46 34.11
N SER A 414 13.08 -36.17 35.27
CA SER A 414 11.66 -36.46 35.57
C SER A 414 10.71 -35.75 34.62
N LEU A 415 11.12 -34.60 34.05
CA LEU A 415 10.32 -33.80 33.13
C LEU A 415 10.55 -34.18 31.65
N LYS A 416 11.38 -35.24 31.37
CA LYS A 416 11.74 -35.62 30.00
C LYS A 416 10.52 -35.81 29.09
N ALA A 417 9.48 -36.47 29.59
CA ALA A 417 8.25 -36.77 28.83
C ALA A 417 7.58 -35.52 28.27
N LYS A 418 7.68 -34.39 28.97
CA LYS A 418 7.15 -33.06 28.55
C LYS A 418 8.18 -32.16 27.88
N CYS A 419 9.43 -32.62 27.74
CA CYS A 419 10.53 -31.79 27.26
C CYS A 419 11.12 -32.27 25.94
N VAL A 420 11.58 -33.52 25.86
CA VAL A 420 12.31 -34.04 24.70
C VAL A 420 12.07 -35.54 24.45
N LYS A 421 11.87 -35.91 23.18
CA LYS A 421 11.66 -37.31 22.75
C LYS A 421 12.96 -38.04 22.40
N ASN A 422 13.96 -37.33 21.90
CA ASN A 422 15.21 -37.92 21.45
C ASN A 422 16.16 -38.25 22.62
N LYS A 423 17.23 -38.99 22.32
CA LYS A 423 18.27 -39.34 23.29
C LYS A 423 19.42 -38.33 23.34
N GLU A 424 19.45 -37.35 22.43
CA GLU A 424 20.55 -36.38 22.25
C GLU A 424 20.44 -35.15 23.19
N GLY A 425 19.38 -35.08 24.02
CA GLY A 425 19.11 -33.93 24.87
C GLY A 425 18.27 -32.86 24.19
N ARG A 426 17.89 -31.86 24.96
CA ARG A 426 17.04 -30.74 24.49
C ARG A 426 17.93 -29.70 23.81
N ARG A 427 17.49 -29.27 22.61
CA ARG A 427 18.01 -28.08 21.93
C ARG A 427 16.95 -27.02 21.90
N VAL A 428 17.31 -25.79 22.29
CA VAL A 428 16.41 -24.64 22.32
C VAL A 428 17.06 -23.51 21.54
N TYR A 429 16.28 -22.86 20.69
CA TYR A 429 16.71 -21.69 19.95
C TYR A 429 16.13 -20.44 20.63
N ILE A 430 17.00 -19.45 20.89
CA ILE A 430 16.64 -18.13 21.42
C ILE A 430 17.06 -17.06 20.40
N SER A 431 16.12 -16.20 20.01
CA SER A 431 16.41 -15.08 19.13
C SER A 431 17.26 -14.01 19.84
N TYR A 432 18.10 -13.27 19.11
CA TYR A 432 18.77 -12.07 19.64
C TYR A 432 17.76 -11.02 20.12
N TYR A 433 16.59 -11.02 19.55
CA TYR A 433 15.50 -10.10 19.89
C TYR A 433 14.63 -10.58 21.04
N GLU A 434 14.99 -11.69 21.71
CA GLU A 434 14.18 -12.26 22.81
C GLU A 434 13.87 -11.27 23.95
N PRO A 435 14.80 -10.37 24.37
CA PRO A 435 14.47 -9.35 25.36
C PRO A 435 13.26 -8.48 24.95
N TYR A 436 13.20 -8.10 23.67
CA TYR A 436 12.10 -7.26 23.15
C TYR A 436 10.80 -8.05 22.97
N PHE A 437 10.87 -9.32 22.58
CA PHE A 437 9.71 -10.22 22.59
C PHE A 437 9.14 -10.40 24.00
N ARG A 438 10.00 -10.50 25.02
CA ARG A 438 9.59 -10.60 26.41
C ARG A 438 8.85 -9.33 26.85
N LEU A 439 9.41 -8.16 26.60
CA LEU A 439 8.73 -6.87 26.89
C LEU A 439 7.35 -6.79 26.26
N ALA A 440 7.21 -7.21 25.00
CA ALA A 440 5.92 -7.20 24.32
C ALA A 440 4.94 -8.22 24.94
N ARG A 441 5.39 -9.43 25.36
CA ARG A 441 4.56 -10.40 26.08
C ARG A 441 4.09 -9.86 27.43
N GLU A 442 5.00 -9.30 28.21
CA GLU A 442 4.70 -8.70 29.51
C GLU A 442 3.69 -7.56 29.36
N ARG A 443 3.89 -6.70 28.34
CA ARG A 443 2.93 -5.62 28.03
C ARG A 443 1.53 -6.18 27.71
N LEU A 444 1.42 -7.18 26.85
CA LEU A 444 0.14 -7.78 26.47
C LEU A 444 -0.50 -8.62 27.61
N ALA A 445 0.25 -9.00 28.64
CA ALA A 445 -0.28 -9.67 29.82
C ALA A 445 -1.02 -8.69 30.74
N THR A 446 -0.69 -7.40 30.73
CA THR A 446 -1.37 -6.36 31.51
C THR A 446 -2.77 -6.06 30.97
N GLU A 447 -3.69 -5.58 31.81
CA GLU A 447 -5.03 -5.19 31.35
C GLU A 447 -5.00 -4.00 30.39
N ASP A 448 -4.10 -3.05 30.62
CA ASP A 448 -3.93 -1.91 29.73
C ASP A 448 -3.39 -2.33 28.36
N GLY A 449 -2.41 -3.25 28.30
CA GLY A 449 -1.91 -3.81 27.04
C GLY A 449 -2.98 -4.62 26.29
N LYS A 450 -3.77 -5.41 26.99
CA LYS A 450 -4.92 -6.12 26.40
C LYS A 450 -5.95 -5.16 25.81
N GLN A 451 -6.26 -4.07 26.54
CA GLN A 451 -7.19 -3.07 26.06
C GLN A 451 -6.65 -2.30 24.85
N ALA A 452 -5.37 -1.89 24.90
CA ALA A 452 -4.71 -1.24 23.76
C ALA A 452 -4.74 -2.15 22.52
N TYR A 453 -4.43 -3.44 22.68
CA TYR A 453 -4.49 -4.40 21.58
C TYR A 453 -5.93 -4.63 21.06
N ARG A 454 -6.93 -4.66 21.93
CA ARG A 454 -8.34 -4.74 21.52
C ARG A 454 -8.74 -3.54 20.69
N ASN A 455 -8.26 -2.33 21.01
CA ASN A 455 -8.56 -1.10 20.27
C ASN A 455 -8.12 -1.13 18.80
N ARG A 456 -7.37 -2.16 18.38
CA ARG A 456 -7.00 -2.38 16.97
C ARG A 456 -8.21 -2.45 16.04
N TYR A 457 -9.39 -2.85 16.52
CA TYR A 457 -10.61 -2.83 15.71
C TYR A 457 -10.93 -1.45 15.11
N LYS A 458 -10.44 -0.35 15.71
CA LYS A 458 -10.67 1.02 15.21
C LYS A 458 -10.07 1.24 13.82
N ILE A 459 -8.89 0.66 13.54
CA ILE A 459 -8.31 0.77 12.19
C ILE A 459 -9.09 -0.09 11.19
N GLU A 460 -9.67 -1.21 11.62
CA GLU A 460 -10.54 -2.03 10.76
C GLU A 460 -11.80 -1.26 10.35
N GLN A 461 -12.40 -0.52 11.28
CA GLN A 461 -13.52 0.39 10.98
C GLN A 461 -13.09 1.51 10.02
N LYS A 462 -11.88 2.05 10.18
CA LYS A 462 -11.33 3.06 9.28
C LYS A 462 -11.10 2.50 7.88
N VAL A 463 -10.55 1.31 7.75
CA VAL A 463 -10.39 0.60 6.49
C VAL A 463 -11.76 0.35 5.83
N ALA A 464 -12.77 -0.02 6.60
CA ALA A 464 -14.14 -0.17 6.09
C ALA A 464 -14.68 1.17 5.54
N ALA A 465 -14.43 2.28 6.22
CA ALA A 465 -14.80 3.62 5.75
C ALA A 465 -14.07 4.01 4.46
N LEU A 466 -12.76 3.79 4.39
CA LEU A 466 -11.96 4.02 3.18
C LEU A 466 -12.48 3.23 1.97
N THR A 467 -12.81 1.95 2.19
CA THR A 467 -13.25 1.07 1.12
C THR A 467 -14.68 1.37 0.64
N ARG A 468 -15.60 1.69 1.57
CA ARG A 468 -17.01 1.95 1.25
C ARG A 468 -17.26 3.36 0.75
N TYR A 469 -16.58 4.36 1.36
CA TYR A 469 -16.95 5.77 1.18
C TYR A 469 -15.88 6.62 0.48
N CYS A 470 -14.68 6.06 0.24
CA CYS A 470 -13.60 6.76 -0.47
C CYS A 470 -13.03 5.94 -1.64
N GLY A 471 -13.67 4.82 -1.98
CA GLY A 471 -13.34 4.03 -3.17
C GLY A 471 -12.01 3.27 -3.14
N LEU A 472 -11.36 3.11 -1.97
CA LEU A 472 -10.02 2.50 -1.86
C LEU A 472 -9.96 1.07 -2.38
N ARG A 473 -11.05 0.31 -2.33
CA ARG A 473 -11.05 -1.16 -2.60
C ARG A 473 -10.53 -1.53 -3.98
N ARG A 474 -10.87 -0.76 -5.02
CA ARG A 474 -10.47 -1.00 -6.40
C ARG A 474 -9.67 0.17 -6.92
N CYS A 475 -8.44 -0.09 -7.30
CA CYS A 475 -7.58 0.93 -7.89
C CYS A 475 -8.20 1.47 -9.19
N ARG A 476 -8.24 2.79 -9.33
CA ARG A 476 -8.72 3.44 -10.56
C ARG A 476 -7.66 3.43 -11.66
N TYR A 477 -6.41 3.28 -11.29
CA TYR A 477 -5.25 3.46 -12.17
C TYR A 477 -4.41 2.18 -12.22
N ARG A 478 -3.40 2.16 -13.09
CA ARG A 478 -2.46 1.07 -13.29
C ARG A 478 -1.04 1.54 -13.03
N GLY A 479 -0.20 0.67 -12.51
CA GLY A 479 1.16 0.95 -12.06
C GLY A 479 1.23 1.40 -10.60
N LEU A 480 2.34 1.09 -9.93
CA LEU A 480 2.53 1.30 -8.49
C LEU A 480 2.38 2.78 -8.10
N ASP A 481 3.06 3.70 -8.80
CA ASP A 481 2.99 5.15 -8.52
C ASP A 481 1.55 5.68 -8.60
N ARG A 482 0.79 5.20 -9.59
CA ARG A 482 -0.61 5.63 -9.75
C ARG A 482 -1.54 4.96 -8.74
N ALA A 483 -1.21 3.75 -8.30
CA ALA A 483 -1.88 3.13 -7.16
C ALA A 483 -1.58 3.89 -5.88
N GLY A 484 -0.34 4.43 -5.72
CA GLY A 484 0.01 5.39 -4.68
C GLY A 484 -0.88 6.64 -4.70
N ILE A 485 -1.03 7.28 -5.86
CA ILE A 485 -1.95 8.42 -6.03
C ILE A 485 -3.38 8.05 -5.60
N HIS A 486 -3.86 6.88 -5.98
CA HIS A 486 -5.19 6.41 -5.60
C HIS A 486 -5.35 6.29 -4.07
N THR A 487 -4.40 5.69 -3.39
CA THR A 487 -4.45 5.51 -1.93
C THR A 487 -4.30 6.84 -1.19
N LEU A 488 -3.43 7.73 -1.67
CA LEU A 488 -3.24 9.08 -1.12
C LEU A 488 -4.52 9.92 -1.22
N LEU A 489 -5.18 9.93 -2.39
CA LEU A 489 -6.45 10.65 -2.57
C LEU A 489 -7.58 10.11 -1.70
N ALA A 490 -7.74 8.78 -1.67
CA ALA A 490 -8.75 8.14 -0.82
C ALA A 490 -8.52 8.47 0.66
N THR A 491 -7.26 8.44 1.12
CA THR A 491 -6.87 8.77 2.49
C THR A 491 -7.09 10.26 2.80
N THR A 492 -6.68 11.15 1.92
CA THR A 492 -6.89 12.60 2.06
C THR A 492 -8.37 12.93 2.24
N VAL A 493 -9.23 12.39 1.38
CA VAL A 493 -10.69 12.60 1.48
C VAL A 493 -11.26 12.00 2.76
N CYS A 494 -10.79 10.81 3.17
CA CYS A 494 -11.20 10.20 4.43
C CYS A 494 -10.83 11.08 5.64
N ASN A 495 -9.62 11.65 5.65
CA ASN A 495 -9.18 12.58 6.70
C ASN A 495 -10.00 13.87 6.69
N ILE A 496 -10.25 14.48 5.53
CA ILE A 496 -11.09 15.68 5.39
C ILE A 496 -12.50 15.41 5.94
N LYS A 497 -13.17 14.32 5.53
CA LYS A 497 -14.49 13.94 6.06
C LYS A 497 -14.44 13.73 7.59
N ARG A 498 -13.37 13.11 8.09
CA ARG A 498 -13.21 12.89 9.53
C ARG A 498 -12.97 14.18 10.30
N MET A 499 -12.15 15.07 9.78
CA MET A 499 -11.88 16.40 10.34
C MET A 499 -13.17 17.22 10.45
N VAL A 500 -13.98 17.26 9.39
CA VAL A 500 -15.30 17.88 9.43
C VAL A 500 -16.16 17.27 10.54
N LYS A 501 -16.26 15.94 10.61
CA LYS A 501 -17.07 15.25 11.63
C LYS A 501 -16.62 15.56 13.06
N LEU A 502 -15.32 15.68 13.30
CA LEU A 502 -14.76 15.95 14.64
C LEU A 502 -14.97 17.40 15.07
N LEU A 503 -14.88 18.36 14.15
CA LEU A 503 -14.98 19.79 14.44
C LEU A 503 -16.43 20.29 14.50
N TRP A 504 -17.34 19.67 13.75
CA TRP A 504 -18.76 20.05 13.73
C TRP A 504 -19.66 19.23 14.66
N GLY A 505 -19.10 18.26 15.40
CA GLY A 505 -19.85 17.42 16.32
C GLY A 505 -20.73 16.38 15.63
N LYS A 506 -21.57 15.70 16.43
CA LYS A 506 -22.49 14.64 15.96
C LYS A 506 -23.77 15.20 15.29
N THR A 507 -23.79 16.46 14.91
CA THR A 507 -24.93 17.03 14.23
C THR A 507 -25.03 16.44 12.83
N ASP A 508 -26.06 15.66 12.60
CA ASP A 508 -26.62 15.17 11.35
C ASP A 508 -25.81 14.12 10.57
N ASN A 509 -25.93 12.87 10.98
CA ASN A 509 -25.54 11.68 10.21
C ASN A 509 -26.25 11.59 8.83
N TYR A 510 -27.36 12.29 8.63
CA TYR A 510 -28.22 12.16 7.46
C TYR A 510 -27.52 12.55 6.14
N TYR A 511 -26.74 13.63 6.16
CA TYR A 511 -26.08 14.12 4.93
C TYR A 511 -24.70 13.50 4.64
N LEU A 512 -24.04 12.96 5.65
CA LEU A 512 -22.77 12.24 5.44
C LEU A 512 -23.00 10.83 4.89
N GLU A 513 -24.15 10.23 5.19
CA GLU A 513 -24.54 8.90 4.70
C GLU A 513 -25.29 8.98 3.37
N SER A 514 -26.13 10.01 3.15
CA SER A 514 -26.88 10.18 1.90
C SER A 514 -26.06 10.67 0.71
N ALA A 515 -24.91 11.34 0.93
CA ALA A 515 -23.97 11.67 -0.14
C ALA A 515 -23.24 10.43 -0.73
N VAL A 516 -23.53 9.25 -0.22
CA VAL A 516 -22.94 7.96 -0.62
C VAL A 516 -23.99 7.00 -1.19
N ALA A 517 -25.26 7.35 -1.11
CA ALA A 517 -26.39 6.49 -1.53
C ALA A 517 -27.00 6.86 -2.89
N VAL A 518 -26.31 7.69 -3.70
CA VAL A 518 -26.71 7.99 -5.11
C VAL A 518 -25.64 7.55 -6.08
#